data_567a8e7da007641d25647ad76678cce2
#
_entry.id   567a8e7da007641d25647ad76678cce2
#
_cell.length_a   1.000
_cell.length_b   1.000
_cell.length_c   1.000
_cell.angle_alpha   90.00
_cell.angle_beta   90.00
_cell.angle_gamma   90.00
#
_symmetry.space_group_name_H-M   'P 1'
#
loop_
_entity.id
_entity.type
_entity.pdbx_description
1 polymer ?
#
loop_
_entity_poly.entity_id
_entity_poly.type
_entity_poly.pdbx_seq_one_letter_code
_entity_poly.pdbx_strand_id
1 'polypeptide(L)'
;MENRIAIFSKLVRDFMRDVPLAVPMGTSLDDIARRMEAEQAPSATVADGQGRHTGIVTERGITRRAAFGLDGDTAADDVMTVPVFTIGAEEYLYYAIARMRGLGLRHMPVVDEQRRLQGILNLPGAGRPTKRERRETDRFKRRGEPEA
;
A
#
# COMPACT_ATOMS: atom_id res chain seq x y z
N MET A 1 3.89 -30.90 10.60
CA MET A 1 4.86 -30.03 11.27
C MET A 1 5.75 -29.25 10.30
N GLU A 2 6.14 -29.82 9.20
CA GLU A 2 7.01 -29.16 8.20
C GLU A 2 6.41 -27.90 7.56
N ASN A 3 5.09 -27.84 7.40
CA ASN A 3 4.41 -26.72 6.74
C ASN A 3 4.35 -25.41 7.56
N ARG A 4 4.46 -25.48 8.88
CA ARG A 4 4.42 -24.27 9.73
C ARG A 4 5.76 -23.52 9.75
N ILE A 5 6.85 -24.26 9.73
CA ILE A 5 8.20 -23.69 9.72
C ILE A 5 8.52 -23.05 8.37
N ALA A 6 8.04 -23.66 7.27
CA ALA A 6 8.23 -23.14 5.92
C ALA A 6 7.61 -21.74 5.70
N ILE A 7 6.49 -21.42 6.36
CA ILE A 7 5.84 -20.10 6.24
C ILE A 7 6.72 -19.00 6.85
N PHE A 8 7.41 -19.27 7.95
CA PHE A 8 8.25 -18.28 8.64
C PHE A 8 9.55 -17.97 7.92
N SER A 9 9.96 -18.78 6.95
CA SER A 9 11.18 -18.56 6.16
C SER A 9 10.93 -17.89 4.81
N LYS A 10 9.68 -17.67 4.42
CA LYS A 10 9.34 -17.04 3.15
C LYS A 10 9.64 -15.54 3.17
N LEU A 11 10.20 -15.06 2.07
CA LEU A 11 10.56 -13.66 1.90
C LEU A 11 9.54 -12.91 1.03
N VAL A 12 9.45 -11.62 1.24
CA VAL A 12 8.57 -10.74 0.46
C VAL A 12 8.81 -10.87 -1.04
N ARG A 13 10.08 -10.95 -1.48
CA ARG A 13 10.46 -11.08 -2.89
C ARG A 13 9.82 -12.27 -3.60
N ASP A 14 9.52 -13.35 -2.88
CA ASP A 14 8.93 -14.56 -3.45
C ASP A 14 7.43 -14.41 -3.75
N PHE A 15 6.79 -13.38 -3.19
CA PHE A 15 5.35 -13.11 -3.28
C PHE A 15 4.99 -11.74 -3.85
N MET A 16 5.95 -10.83 -3.95
CA MET A 16 5.70 -9.54 -4.57
C MET A 16 5.41 -9.70 -6.07
N ARG A 17 4.60 -8.79 -6.59
CA ARG A 17 4.31 -8.66 -8.02
C ARG A 17 4.98 -7.41 -8.56
N ASP A 18 5.09 -7.34 -9.89
CA ASP A 18 5.48 -6.12 -10.56
C ASP A 18 4.52 -4.98 -10.19
N VAL A 19 5.03 -3.78 -10.11
CA VAL A 19 4.21 -2.60 -9.87
C VAL A 19 3.23 -2.43 -11.03
N PRO A 20 1.90 -2.50 -10.78
CA PRO A 20 0.92 -2.44 -11.87
C PRO A 20 0.98 -1.14 -12.65
N LEU A 21 1.20 -0.04 -11.94
CA LEU A 21 1.26 1.30 -12.51
C LEU A 21 2.13 2.19 -11.63
N ALA A 22 3.14 2.81 -12.23
CA ALA A 22 3.92 3.87 -11.61
C ALA A 22 3.77 5.16 -12.42
N VAL A 23 3.57 6.27 -11.73
CA VAL A 23 3.42 7.59 -12.34
C VAL A 23 4.39 8.59 -11.71
N PRO A 24 4.87 9.57 -12.50
CA PRO A 24 5.66 10.66 -11.95
C PRO A 24 4.85 11.55 -11.00
N MET A 25 5.53 12.23 -10.11
CA MET A 25 4.95 13.37 -9.38
C MET A 25 4.38 14.39 -10.36
N GLY A 26 3.31 15.08 -9.99
CA GLY A 26 2.64 16.04 -10.85
C GLY A 26 1.64 15.47 -11.85
N THR A 27 1.56 14.15 -12.02
CA THR A 27 0.55 13.52 -12.88
C THR A 27 -0.85 13.87 -12.39
N SER A 28 -1.73 14.28 -13.30
CA SER A 28 -3.11 14.63 -12.95
C SER A 28 -3.94 13.42 -12.52
N LEU A 29 -4.91 13.66 -11.66
CA LEU A 29 -5.82 12.63 -11.19
C LEU A 29 -6.58 11.97 -12.35
N ASP A 30 -6.97 12.74 -13.37
CA ASP A 30 -7.63 12.24 -14.58
C ASP A 30 -6.73 11.24 -15.35
N ASP A 31 -5.47 11.58 -15.53
CA ASP A 31 -4.51 10.71 -16.22
C ASP A 31 -4.25 9.44 -15.42
N ILE A 32 -4.16 9.54 -14.10
CA ILE A 32 -4.00 8.38 -13.23
C ILE A 32 -5.22 7.47 -13.36
N ALA A 33 -6.43 8.02 -13.26
CA ALA A 33 -7.67 7.25 -13.35
C ALA A 33 -7.79 6.52 -14.69
N ARG A 34 -7.47 7.19 -15.81
CA ARG A 34 -7.48 6.58 -17.15
C ARG A 34 -6.47 5.45 -17.28
N ARG A 35 -5.27 5.64 -16.74
CA ARG A 35 -4.23 4.62 -16.77
C ARG A 35 -4.55 3.44 -15.87
N MET A 36 -5.11 3.68 -14.69
CA MET A 36 -5.59 2.61 -13.80
C MET A 36 -6.66 1.77 -14.48
N GLU A 37 -7.59 2.39 -15.19
CA GLU A 37 -8.62 1.68 -15.96
C GLU A 37 -8.00 0.88 -17.11
N ALA A 38 -7.16 1.50 -17.91
CA ALA A 38 -6.52 0.86 -19.08
C ALA A 38 -5.65 -0.34 -18.68
N GLU A 39 -4.94 -0.26 -17.58
CA GLU A 39 -4.02 -1.30 -17.11
C GLU A 39 -4.65 -2.24 -16.08
N GLN A 40 -5.94 -2.05 -15.75
CA GLN A 40 -6.67 -2.79 -14.71
C GLN A 40 -5.91 -2.79 -13.38
N ALA A 41 -5.30 -1.65 -13.06
CA ALA A 41 -4.51 -1.46 -11.86
C ALA A 41 -5.36 -0.88 -10.72
N PRO A 42 -5.41 -1.51 -9.54
CA PRO A 42 -6.20 -1.00 -8.41
C PRO A 42 -5.55 0.17 -7.70
N SER A 43 -4.30 0.46 -8.03
CA SER A 43 -3.53 1.57 -7.45
C SER A 43 -2.45 2.04 -8.40
N ALA A 44 -2.02 3.28 -8.20
CA ALA A 44 -0.85 3.85 -8.85
C ALA A 44 0.16 4.28 -7.80
N THR A 45 1.41 3.87 -7.96
CA THR A 45 2.50 4.37 -7.13
C THR A 45 3.05 5.66 -7.73
N VAL A 46 3.36 6.62 -6.89
CA VAL A 46 3.95 7.89 -7.31
C VAL A 46 5.44 7.88 -6.99
N ALA A 47 6.26 8.23 -7.97
CA ALA A 47 7.70 8.26 -7.84
C ALA A 47 8.27 9.63 -8.22
N ASP A 48 9.37 10.00 -7.59
CA ASP A 48 10.12 11.20 -7.94
C ASP A 48 10.98 11.00 -9.21
N GLY A 49 11.69 12.06 -9.63
CA GLY A 49 12.55 12.02 -10.81
C GLY A 49 13.72 11.02 -10.73
N GLN A 50 13.98 10.45 -9.57
CA GLN A 50 15.01 9.43 -9.35
C GLN A 50 14.42 8.02 -9.18
N GLY A 51 13.12 7.85 -9.39
CA GLY A 51 12.42 6.58 -9.25
C GLY A 51 12.14 6.19 -7.80
N ARG A 52 12.32 7.10 -6.84
CA ARG A 52 12.02 6.83 -5.44
C ARG A 52 10.53 6.97 -5.18
N HIS A 53 10.00 6.01 -4.44
CA HIS A 53 8.60 5.99 -4.06
C HIS A 53 8.26 7.15 -3.10
N THR A 54 7.23 7.92 -3.45
CA THR A 54 6.80 9.08 -2.68
C THR A 54 5.38 8.97 -2.14
N GLY A 55 4.52 8.21 -2.80
CA GLY A 55 3.14 8.07 -2.40
C GLY A 55 2.40 7.00 -3.18
N ILE A 56 1.15 6.76 -2.82
CA ILE A 56 0.25 5.84 -3.50
C ILE A 56 -1.13 6.46 -3.68
N VAL A 57 -1.70 6.28 -4.87
CA VAL A 57 -3.08 6.65 -5.19
C VAL A 57 -3.88 5.37 -5.41
N THR A 58 -4.99 5.21 -4.71
CA THR A 58 -5.85 4.04 -4.80
C THR A 58 -7.22 4.39 -5.38
N GLU A 59 -7.92 3.42 -5.98
CA GLU A 59 -9.32 3.59 -6.42
C GLU A 59 -10.21 4.14 -5.31
N ARG A 60 -10.03 3.62 -4.10
CA ARG A 60 -10.78 4.09 -2.93
C ARG A 60 -10.45 5.55 -2.59
N GLY A 61 -9.20 5.94 -2.71
CA GLY A 61 -8.75 7.31 -2.51
C GLY A 61 -9.38 8.25 -3.53
N ILE A 62 -9.39 7.86 -4.80
CA ILE A 62 -10.03 8.61 -5.89
C ILE A 62 -11.53 8.76 -5.64
N THR A 63 -12.22 7.68 -5.33
CA THR A 63 -13.67 7.69 -5.08
C THR A 63 -14.05 8.60 -3.91
N ARG A 64 -13.31 8.53 -2.82
CA ARG A 64 -13.52 9.42 -1.67
C ARG A 64 -13.37 10.89 -2.04
N ARG A 65 -12.36 11.20 -2.82
CA ARG A 65 -12.03 12.57 -3.18
C ARG A 65 -12.98 13.13 -4.24
N ALA A 66 -13.41 12.30 -5.17
CA ALA A 66 -14.47 12.65 -6.11
C ALA A 66 -15.78 13.03 -5.38
N ALA A 67 -16.12 12.33 -4.32
CA ALA A 67 -17.27 12.64 -3.49
C ALA A 67 -17.17 13.99 -2.77
N PHE A 68 -15.96 14.51 -2.57
CA PHE A 68 -15.70 15.83 -1.99
C PHE A 68 -15.45 16.93 -3.04
N GLY A 69 -15.70 16.66 -4.31
CA GLY A 69 -15.66 17.66 -5.38
C GLY A 69 -14.26 18.06 -5.84
N LEU A 70 -13.26 17.17 -5.73
CA LEU A 70 -11.94 17.44 -6.25
C LEU A 70 -11.93 17.39 -7.78
N ASP A 71 -11.22 18.35 -8.36
CA ASP A 71 -11.01 18.47 -9.79
C ASP A 71 -10.09 17.38 -10.34
N GLY A 72 -10.37 16.93 -11.56
CA GLY A 72 -9.52 15.98 -12.29
C GLY A 72 -8.12 16.50 -12.59
N ASP A 73 -7.94 17.81 -12.60
CA ASP A 73 -6.64 18.50 -12.78
C ASP A 73 -5.76 18.44 -11.53
N THR A 74 -6.30 17.99 -10.40
CA THR A 74 -5.54 17.86 -9.15
C THR A 74 -4.32 16.94 -9.35
N ALA A 75 -3.15 17.40 -8.93
CA ALA A 75 -1.92 16.62 -9.05
C ALA A 75 -1.93 15.42 -8.08
N ALA A 76 -1.29 14.32 -8.48
CA ALA A 76 -1.12 13.12 -7.65
C ALA A 76 -0.58 13.44 -6.26
N ASP A 77 0.35 14.39 -6.19
CA ASP A 77 1.04 14.80 -4.96
C ASP A 77 0.07 15.33 -3.89
N ASP A 78 -1.04 15.94 -4.32
CA ASP A 78 -2.06 16.51 -3.42
C ASP A 78 -3.08 15.48 -2.92
N VAL A 79 -3.18 14.32 -3.58
CA VAL A 79 -4.19 13.29 -3.29
C VAL A 79 -3.61 11.97 -2.84
N MET A 80 -2.32 11.72 -3.06
CA MET A 80 -1.65 10.50 -2.65
C MET A 80 -1.61 10.35 -1.13
N THR A 81 -1.59 9.11 -0.68
CA THR A 81 -1.41 8.79 0.75
C THR A 81 0.07 8.91 1.11
N VAL A 82 0.36 9.71 2.13
CA VAL A 82 1.71 9.94 2.69
C VAL A 82 1.60 10.00 4.22
N PRO A 83 2.53 9.44 5.00
CA PRO A 83 3.63 8.58 4.58
C PRO A 83 3.14 7.23 4.07
N VAL A 84 3.88 6.66 3.13
CA VAL A 84 3.59 5.33 2.63
C VAL A 84 4.41 4.32 3.42
N PHE A 85 3.72 3.32 3.95
CA PHE A 85 4.39 2.18 4.55
C PHE A 85 4.97 1.32 3.44
N THR A 86 6.25 1.05 3.53
CA THR A 86 7.00 0.24 2.58
C THR A 86 7.68 -0.91 3.29
N ILE A 87 8.11 -1.90 2.52
CA ILE A 87 8.86 -3.04 3.04
C ILE A 87 9.99 -3.40 2.08
N GLY A 88 11.06 -3.99 2.60
CA GLY A 88 12.15 -4.51 1.78
C GLY A 88 11.84 -5.89 1.20
N ALA A 89 12.39 -6.19 0.03
CA ALA A 89 12.21 -7.49 -0.64
C ALA A 89 12.76 -8.67 0.16
N GLU A 90 13.80 -8.43 0.95
CA GLU A 90 14.48 -9.45 1.77
C GLU A 90 13.85 -9.64 3.16
N GLU A 91 12.79 -8.91 3.47
CA GLU A 91 12.09 -9.07 4.73
C GLU A 91 11.18 -10.31 4.74
N TYR A 92 10.90 -10.82 5.93
CA TYR A 92 10.04 -11.99 6.07
C TYR A 92 8.59 -11.67 5.74
N LEU A 93 7.97 -12.54 4.96
CA LEU A 93 6.58 -12.38 4.52
C LEU A 93 5.60 -12.29 5.70
N TYR A 94 5.78 -13.10 6.73
CA TYR A 94 4.89 -13.07 7.89
C TYR A 94 4.89 -11.71 8.60
N TYR A 95 6.03 -11.06 8.66
CA TYR A 95 6.15 -9.72 9.24
C TYR A 95 5.41 -8.68 8.39
N ALA A 96 5.57 -8.75 7.07
CA ALA A 96 4.84 -7.88 6.14
C ALA A 96 3.33 -8.04 6.27
N ILE A 97 2.84 -9.28 6.31
CA ILE A 97 1.41 -9.58 6.46
C ILE A 97 0.87 -9.06 7.79
N ALA A 98 1.57 -9.29 8.89
CA ALA A 98 1.18 -8.80 10.21
C ALA A 98 1.09 -7.27 10.23
N ARG A 99 2.06 -6.60 9.62
CA ARG A 99 2.09 -5.14 9.51
C ARG A 99 0.96 -4.60 8.64
N MET A 100 0.71 -5.22 7.49
CA MET A 100 -0.40 -4.84 6.61
C MET A 100 -1.75 -5.00 7.31
N ARG A 101 -1.97 -6.10 8.02
CA ARG A 101 -3.19 -6.32 8.80
C ARG A 101 -3.35 -5.32 9.92
N GLY A 102 -2.30 -5.04 10.67
CA GLY A 102 -2.32 -4.07 11.76
C GLY A 102 -2.63 -2.64 11.30
N LEU A 103 -2.19 -2.27 10.10
CA LEU A 103 -2.40 -0.96 9.49
C LEU A 103 -3.65 -0.89 8.61
N GLY A 104 -4.34 -2.02 8.36
CA GLY A 104 -5.49 -2.08 7.48
C GLY A 104 -5.14 -1.85 6.00
N LEU A 105 -3.93 -2.22 5.59
CA LEU A 105 -3.44 -2.06 4.22
C LEU A 105 -3.69 -3.30 3.37
N ARG A 106 -4.06 -3.10 2.12
CA ARG A 106 -4.18 -4.17 1.11
C ARG A 106 -2.97 -4.25 0.20
N HIS A 107 -2.26 -3.15 0.06
CA HIS A 107 -1.11 -2.99 -0.83
C HIS A 107 0.04 -2.41 -0.02
N MET A 108 1.23 -2.97 -0.21
CA MET A 108 2.44 -2.45 0.40
C MET A 108 3.54 -2.42 -0.65
N PRO A 109 4.01 -1.24 -1.02
CA PRO A 109 5.13 -1.12 -1.95
C PRO A 109 6.39 -1.75 -1.37
N VAL A 110 7.10 -2.49 -2.23
CA VAL A 110 8.39 -3.10 -1.92
C VAL A 110 9.47 -2.23 -2.52
N VAL A 111 10.41 -1.81 -1.70
CA VAL A 111 11.48 -0.88 -2.09
C VAL A 111 12.86 -1.44 -1.76
N ASP A 112 13.87 -0.96 -2.47
CA ASP A 112 15.27 -1.20 -2.14
C ASP A 112 15.79 -0.24 -1.05
N GLU A 113 17.06 -0.34 -0.72
CA GLU A 113 17.71 0.52 0.28
C GLU A 113 17.70 2.01 -0.12
N GLN A 114 17.64 2.32 -1.41
CA GLN A 114 17.52 3.66 -1.94
C GLN A 114 16.07 4.12 -2.11
N ARG A 115 15.10 3.36 -1.59
CA ARG A 115 13.65 3.59 -1.69
C ARG A 115 13.09 3.53 -3.12
N ARG A 116 13.80 2.93 -4.04
CA ARG A 116 13.30 2.68 -5.39
C ARG A 116 12.34 1.50 -5.39
N LEU A 117 11.25 1.63 -6.12
CA LEU A 117 10.25 0.59 -6.25
C LEU A 117 10.83 -0.67 -6.90
N GLN A 118 10.62 -1.81 -6.23
CA GLN A 118 10.97 -3.14 -6.72
C GLN A 118 9.73 -3.95 -7.11
N GLY A 119 8.61 -3.65 -6.45
CA GLY A 119 7.37 -4.37 -6.65
C GLY A 119 6.30 -3.91 -5.68
N ILE A 120 5.22 -4.66 -5.63
CA ILE A 120 4.12 -4.44 -4.69
C ILE A 120 3.69 -5.77 -4.08
N LEU A 121 3.42 -5.75 -2.78
CA LEU A 121 2.83 -6.87 -2.08
C LEU A 121 1.33 -6.63 -1.91
N ASN A 122 0.53 -7.54 -2.45
CA ASN A 122 -0.92 -7.51 -2.31
C ASN A 122 -1.37 -8.57 -1.31
N LEU A 123 -2.26 -8.20 -0.40
CA LEU A 123 -2.90 -9.11 0.52
C LEU A 123 -4.32 -9.41 0.02
N PRO A 124 -4.56 -10.55 -0.66
CA PRO A 124 -5.88 -10.91 -1.14
C PRO A 124 -6.84 -11.12 0.03
N GLY A 125 -8.07 -10.66 -0.11
CA GLY A 125 -9.10 -10.85 0.91
C GLY A 125 -9.00 -9.98 2.15
N ALA A 126 -8.05 -9.05 2.22
CA ALA A 126 -8.04 -7.99 3.22
C ALA A 126 -9.15 -6.97 2.90
N GLY A 127 -10.39 -7.46 2.86
CA GLY A 127 -11.58 -6.62 2.90
C GLY A 127 -11.56 -5.78 4.18
N ARG A 128 -12.47 -4.79 4.26
CA ARG A 128 -12.69 -4.01 5.49
C ARG A 128 -12.59 -4.94 6.69
N PRO A 129 -11.78 -4.61 7.71
CA PRO A 129 -11.77 -5.38 8.94
C PRO A 129 -13.21 -5.57 9.42
N THR A 130 -13.58 -6.78 9.72
CA THR A 130 -14.87 -7.10 10.31
C THR A 130 -15.02 -6.31 11.61
N LYS A 131 -16.24 -6.13 12.09
CA LYS A 131 -16.48 -5.49 13.40
C LYS A 131 -15.66 -6.14 14.53
N ARG A 132 -15.40 -7.44 14.41
CA ARG A 132 -14.59 -8.21 15.36
C ARG A 132 -13.11 -7.80 15.27
N GLU A 133 -12.56 -7.78 14.09
CA GLU A 133 -11.15 -7.39 13.85
C GLU A 133 -10.88 -5.94 14.24
N ARG A 134 -11.84 -5.03 14.02
CA ARG A 134 -11.74 -3.64 14.51
C ARG A 134 -11.67 -3.57 16.03
N ARG A 135 -12.50 -4.34 16.73
CA ARG A 135 -12.50 -4.38 18.20
C ARG A 135 -11.20 -4.95 18.75
N GLU A 136 -10.61 -5.95 18.09
CA GLU A 136 -9.31 -6.50 18.47
C GLU A 136 -8.18 -5.50 18.22
N THR A 137 -8.19 -4.81 17.08
CA THR A 137 -7.21 -3.76 16.75
C THR A 137 -7.31 -2.59 17.74
N ASP A 138 -8.52 -2.17 18.10
CA ASP A 138 -8.74 -1.10 19.08
C ASP A 138 -8.28 -1.50 20.49
N ARG A 139 -8.43 -2.79 20.85
CA ARG A 139 -7.88 -3.32 22.11
C ARG A 139 -6.36 -3.31 22.12
N PHE A 140 -5.72 -3.61 20.99
CA PHE A 140 -4.26 -3.56 20.87
C PHE A 140 -3.73 -2.14 20.97
N LYS A 141 -4.39 -1.18 20.34
CA LYS A 141 -4.03 0.25 20.43
C LYS A 141 -4.13 0.78 21.86
N ARG A 142 -5.18 0.40 22.59
CA ARG A 142 -5.36 0.83 23.99
C ARG A 142 -4.36 0.21 24.97
N ARG A 143 -3.77 -0.94 24.64
CA ARG A 143 -2.73 -1.58 25.48
C ARG A 143 -1.33 -1.08 25.22
N GLY A 144 -1.11 -0.39 24.08
CA GLY A 144 0.19 0.14 23.67
C GLY A 144 0.41 1.62 23.98
N GLU A 145 -0.59 2.32 24.51
CA GLU A 145 -0.40 3.68 24.99
C GLU A 145 0.18 3.62 26.42
N PRO A 146 1.38 4.19 26.65
CA PRO A 146 1.85 4.35 28.02
C PRO A 146 0.89 5.27 28.76
N GLU A 147 0.39 4.81 29.88
CA GLU A 147 -0.36 5.67 30.80
C GLU A 147 0.48 6.89 31.13
N ALA A 148 -0.06 8.05 30.77
CA ALA A 148 0.56 9.32 31.11
C ALA A 148 0.41 9.61 32.62
#